data_5f98f4ebec1e3345ba26130635e62480
#
_entry.id   5f98f4ebec1e3345ba26130635e62480
#
_cell.length_a   1.000
_cell.length_b   1.000
_cell.length_c   1.000
_cell.angle_alpha   90.00
_cell.angle_beta   90.00
_cell.angle_gamma   90.00
#
_symmetry.space_group_name_H-M   'P 1'
#
loop_
_entity.id
_entity.type
_entity.pdbx_description
1 polymer ?
#
loop_
_entity_poly.entity_id
_entity_poly.type
_entity_poly.pdbx_seq_one_letter_code
_entity_poly.pdbx_strand_id
1 'polypeptide(L)'
;MSIILEHGNSFLLLACLFGFFMAWGIGANDVANAMGTSVGSKAITIKQAIIIAIIFEFAGAWLAGGEVTSTIRKGIVDTSSFADRPELLVYGMLASLLAAGIWLLLASYKGWPVSTTHSIVGAIVGFAAVGISVDAVYWSGVAGIAMSWVTSPLMAGTLGFLLFKSLQKLIFEAKDPFSAAKRYVPFYTFIVGFIVALVTFTKGFKHLGLDISSMEALLYSIIAGFALALVSVYMKKSIQPDANKGKLQIENVEKVFALLMVFTACAMAFAHGSNDVANAIGPVAAIIGVIQAGGEVLDKVNTPSWVLLIGGGGIVAGLVMYGHRVIATVGTNITELTPSRGFAATLATASTVVVASGIGMPISTTHTLVGAVLGVGLARGLAAINMRVVGSIFASWLVTLPAGAILSVIIFFILKASFG
;
A
#
# COMPACT_ATOMS: atom_id res chain seq x y z
N MET A 1 -9.98 22.08 34.07
CA MET A 1 -9.84 22.26 32.61
C MET A 1 -9.45 20.91 32.08
N SER A 2 -10.04 20.39 31.00
CA SER A 2 -9.63 19.07 30.52
C SER A 2 -8.21 19.15 29.95
N ILE A 3 -7.38 18.15 30.15
CA ILE A 3 -6.00 18.05 29.62
C ILE A 3 -5.98 18.33 28.12
N ILE A 4 -7.04 17.91 27.42
CA ILE A 4 -7.21 18.13 25.98
C ILE A 4 -7.31 19.63 25.64
N LEU A 5 -8.04 20.43 26.45
CA LEU A 5 -8.17 21.88 26.20
C LEU A 5 -6.88 22.63 26.56
N GLU A 6 -6.14 22.17 27.57
CA GLU A 6 -4.88 22.77 27.98
C GLU A 6 -3.74 22.49 27.01
N HIS A 7 -3.62 21.24 26.53
CA HIS A 7 -2.49 20.78 25.72
C HIS A 7 -2.86 20.50 24.25
N GLY A 8 -4.07 20.88 23.79
CA GLY A 8 -4.57 20.54 22.45
C GLY A 8 -3.63 20.91 21.30
N ASN A 9 -3.03 22.10 21.34
CA ASN A 9 -2.06 22.51 20.31
C ASN A 9 -0.77 21.66 20.33
N SER A 10 -0.32 21.27 21.53
CA SER A 10 0.85 20.39 21.68
C SER A 10 0.56 19.00 21.12
N PHE A 11 -0.62 18.45 21.42
CA PHE A 11 -1.04 17.15 20.88
C PHE A 11 -1.22 17.19 19.37
N LEU A 12 -1.76 18.29 18.82
CA LEU A 12 -1.87 18.47 17.37
C LEU A 12 -0.49 18.50 16.70
N LEU A 13 0.45 19.26 17.28
CA LEU A 13 1.82 19.32 16.78
C LEU A 13 2.49 17.95 16.82
N LEU A 14 2.40 17.23 17.95
CA LEU A 14 2.95 15.88 18.10
C LEU A 14 2.29 14.89 17.12
N ALA A 15 0.98 14.98 16.93
CA ALA A 15 0.26 14.16 15.97
C ALA A 15 0.75 14.38 14.52
N CYS A 16 0.96 15.63 14.12
CA CYS A 16 1.53 15.96 12.81
C CYS A 16 2.98 15.45 12.67
N LEU A 17 3.82 15.63 13.69
CA LEU A 17 5.22 15.19 13.66
C LEU A 17 5.33 13.65 13.63
N PHE A 18 4.61 12.96 14.52
CA PHE A 18 4.66 11.49 14.59
C PHE A 18 3.94 10.85 13.41
N GLY A 19 2.85 11.47 12.93
CA GLY A 19 2.15 11.05 11.70
C GLY A 19 3.05 11.19 10.47
N PHE A 20 3.75 12.32 10.33
CA PHE A 20 4.73 12.51 9.27
C PHE A 20 5.89 11.50 9.38
N PHE A 21 6.41 11.24 10.60
CA PHE A 21 7.46 10.26 10.82
C PHE A 21 7.01 8.82 10.48
N MET A 22 5.78 8.45 10.87
CA MET A 22 5.21 7.15 10.48
C MET A 22 5.04 7.07 8.95
N ALA A 23 4.50 8.10 8.32
CA ALA A 23 4.36 8.17 6.86
C ALA A 23 5.72 8.10 6.14
N TRP A 24 6.74 8.77 6.70
CA TRP A 24 8.11 8.65 6.24
C TRP A 24 8.62 7.20 6.34
N GLY A 25 8.33 6.50 7.42
CA GLY A 25 8.64 5.08 7.58
C GLY A 25 7.97 4.19 6.52
N ILE A 26 6.70 4.47 6.19
CA ILE A 26 5.95 3.79 5.11
C ILE A 26 6.69 3.97 3.78
N GLY A 27 6.98 5.19 3.37
CA GLY A 27 7.71 5.46 2.13
C GLY A 27 9.11 4.87 2.09
N ALA A 28 9.82 4.85 3.23
CA ALA A 28 11.15 4.28 3.35
C ALA A 28 11.18 2.75 3.19
N ASN A 29 10.18 2.03 3.70
CA ASN A 29 10.11 0.57 3.69
C ASN A 29 9.31 0.03 2.49
N ASP A 30 8.09 0.51 2.33
CA ASP A 30 7.09 -0.14 1.48
C ASP A 30 7.13 0.30 0.01
N VAL A 31 7.88 1.34 -0.36
CA VAL A 31 8.14 1.68 -1.77
C VAL A 31 8.68 0.47 -2.56
N ALA A 32 9.37 -0.45 -1.90
CA ALA A 32 9.83 -1.67 -2.52
C ALA A 32 8.69 -2.60 -2.95
N ASN A 33 7.54 -2.55 -2.29
CA ASN A 33 6.34 -3.28 -2.68
C ASN A 33 5.74 -2.72 -3.98
N ALA A 34 5.84 -1.41 -4.18
CA ALA A 34 5.36 -0.76 -5.40
C ALA A 34 6.33 -0.89 -6.58
N MET A 35 7.63 -0.77 -6.33
CA MET A 35 8.65 -0.61 -7.39
C MET A 35 9.59 -1.79 -7.54
N GLY A 36 9.68 -2.69 -6.54
CA GLY A 36 10.67 -3.76 -6.51
C GLY A 36 10.58 -4.73 -7.69
N THR A 37 9.36 -5.10 -8.11
CA THR A 37 9.14 -5.96 -9.29
C THR A 37 9.60 -5.29 -10.58
N SER A 38 9.33 -3.99 -10.73
CA SER A 38 9.64 -3.23 -11.94
C SER A 38 11.15 -2.98 -12.08
N VAL A 39 11.82 -2.70 -10.96
CA VAL A 39 13.29 -2.56 -10.92
C VAL A 39 13.98 -3.92 -11.01
N GLY A 40 13.49 -4.93 -10.27
CA GLY A 40 14.03 -6.29 -10.26
C GLY A 40 13.96 -6.98 -11.62
N SER A 41 12.91 -6.72 -12.40
CA SER A 41 12.78 -7.19 -13.79
C SER A 41 13.61 -6.37 -14.80
N LYS A 42 14.30 -5.31 -14.34
CA LYS A 42 15.06 -4.36 -15.17
C LYS A 42 14.20 -3.60 -16.20
N ALA A 43 12.89 -3.51 -15.98
CA ALA A 43 11.98 -2.76 -16.84
C ALA A 43 12.18 -1.24 -16.69
N ILE A 44 12.48 -0.79 -15.47
CA ILE A 44 12.79 0.60 -15.14
C ILE A 44 14.03 0.69 -14.24
N THR A 45 14.70 1.82 -14.27
CA THR A 45 15.81 2.12 -13.36
C THR A 45 15.30 2.57 -12.00
N ILE A 46 16.14 2.49 -10.95
CA ILE A 46 15.79 2.99 -9.61
C ILE A 46 15.41 4.47 -9.64
N LYS A 47 16.08 5.30 -10.45
CA LYS A 47 15.74 6.74 -10.59
C LYS A 47 14.34 6.94 -11.18
N GLN A 48 13.99 6.19 -12.22
CA GLN A 48 12.64 6.22 -12.81
C GLN A 48 11.59 5.72 -11.82
N ALA A 49 11.89 4.66 -11.08
CA ALA A 49 11.01 4.13 -10.05
C ALA A 49 10.71 5.17 -8.96
N ILE A 50 11.73 5.89 -8.48
CA ILE A 50 11.56 6.95 -7.48
C ILE A 50 10.67 8.08 -8.03
N ILE A 51 10.88 8.54 -9.26
CA ILE A 51 10.07 9.59 -9.87
C ILE A 51 8.60 9.16 -10.02
N ILE A 52 8.36 7.94 -10.51
CA ILE A 52 7.02 7.36 -10.62
C ILE A 52 6.37 7.28 -9.24
N ALA A 53 7.10 6.76 -8.23
CA ALA A 53 6.57 6.62 -6.89
C ALA A 53 6.23 7.98 -6.26
N ILE A 54 7.08 9.01 -6.39
CA ILE A 54 6.80 10.37 -5.89
C ILE A 54 5.43 10.87 -6.39
N ILE A 55 5.18 10.73 -7.69
CA ILE A 55 3.97 11.28 -8.31
C ILE A 55 2.75 10.45 -7.93
N PHE A 56 2.83 9.12 -8.10
CA PHE A 56 1.65 8.27 -8.02
C PHE A 56 1.33 7.83 -6.58
N GLU A 57 2.31 7.66 -5.68
CA GLU A 57 2.02 7.42 -4.27
C GLU A 57 1.41 8.65 -3.60
N PHE A 58 1.93 9.85 -3.89
CA PHE A 58 1.33 11.08 -3.40
C PHE A 58 -0.09 11.25 -3.92
N ALA A 59 -0.30 11.05 -5.22
CA ALA A 59 -1.64 11.12 -5.83
C ALA A 59 -2.59 10.09 -5.21
N GLY A 60 -2.15 8.84 -5.01
CA GLY A 60 -2.94 7.79 -4.37
C GLY A 60 -3.32 8.15 -2.93
N ALA A 61 -2.35 8.61 -2.15
CA ALA A 61 -2.55 9.02 -0.76
C ALA A 61 -3.56 10.17 -0.66
N TRP A 62 -3.42 11.19 -1.49
CA TRP A 62 -4.29 12.37 -1.44
C TRP A 62 -5.67 12.11 -2.04
N LEU A 63 -5.74 11.44 -3.19
CA LEU A 63 -7.01 11.25 -3.90
C LEU A 63 -7.87 10.10 -3.33
N ALA A 64 -7.26 9.03 -2.81
CA ALA A 64 -7.98 7.80 -2.46
C ALA A 64 -7.68 7.24 -1.05
N GLY A 65 -6.90 7.96 -0.20
CA GLY A 65 -6.51 7.48 1.14
C GLY A 65 -7.60 7.61 2.22
N GLY A 66 -8.68 8.34 1.97
CA GLY A 66 -9.67 8.67 3.01
C GLY A 66 -10.51 7.48 3.51
N GLU A 67 -10.86 6.54 2.65
CA GLU A 67 -11.73 5.40 3.00
C GLU A 67 -11.05 4.45 4.01
N VAL A 68 -9.82 4.06 3.76
CA VAL A 68 -9.04 3.17 4.65
C VAL A 68 -8.70 3.86 5.97
N THR A 69 -8.46 5.17 5.94
CA THR A 69 -8.21 6.00 7.14
C THR A 69 -9.32 5.87 8.18
N SER A 70 -10.59 5.81 7.75
CA SER A 70 -11.72 5.65 8.66
C SER A 70 -11.69 4.31 9.40
N THR A 71 -11.23 3.25 8.76
CA THR A 71 -11.13 1.91 9.35
C THR A 71 -10.00 1.81 10.38
N ILE A 72 -8.82 2.37 10.08
CA ILE A 72 -7.71 2.42 11.06
C ILE A 72 -8.10 3.27 12.26
N ARG A 73 -8.82 4.37 12.04
CA ARG A 73 -9.22 5.30 13.12
C ARG A 73 -10.16 4.67 14.14
N LYS A 74 -11.14 3.89 13.71
CA LYS A 74 -12.23 3.37 14.58
C LYS A 74 -12.50 1.88 14.48
N GLY A 75 -11.83 1.15 13.62
CA GLY A 75 -12.02 -0.28 13.42
C GLY A 75 -11.18 -1.16 14.35
N ILE A 76 -10.34 -0.57 15.21
CA ILE A 76 -9.40 -1.32 16.05
C ILE A 76 -9.68 -1.15 17.53
N VAL A 77 -10.13 0.04 17.96
CA VAL A 77 -10.45 0.34 19.37
C VAL A 77 -11.93 0.62 19.54
N ASP A 78 -12.46 0.21 20.69
CA ASP A 78 -13.81 0.58 21.11
C ASP A 78 -13.78 2.00 21.69
N THR A 79 -14.32 2.94 20.92
CA THR A 79 -14.34 4.37 21.28
C THR A 79 -15.10 4.63 22.59
N SER A 80 -16.08 3.80 22.95
CA SER A 80 -16.84 3.94 24.20
C SER A 80 -15.97 3.76 25.44
N SER A 81 -14.92 2.96 25.38
CA SER A 81 -13.95 2.74 26.45
C SER A 81 -13.10 3.98 26.80
N PHE A 82 -13.18 5.02 25.96
CA PHE A 82 -12.41 6.27 26.12
C PHE A 82 -13.31 7.48 26.41
N ALA A 83 -14.64 7.29 26.53
CA ALA A 83 -15.59 8.39 26.69
C ALA A 83 -15.31 9.23 27.97
N ASP A 84 -14.97 8.59 29.07
CA ASP A 84 -14.69 9.27 30.35
C ASP A 84 -13.26 9.85 30.40
N ARG A 85 -12.35 9.33 29.58
CA ARG A 85 -10.92 9.68 29.59
C ARG A 85 -10.35 9.77 28.18
N PRO A 86 -10.79 10.75 27.37
CA PRO A 86 -10.40 10.90 25.97
C PRO A 86 -8.91 11.18 25.76
N GLU A 87 -8.22 11.71 26.76
CA GLU A 87 -6.77 11.91 26.75
C GLU A 87 -6.01 10.60 26.58
N LEU A 88 -6.54 9.48 27.09
CA LEU A 88 -5.90 8.17 26.94
C LEU A 88 -5.92 7.69 25.47
N LEU A 89 -6.98 8.02 24.73
CA LEU A 89 -7.01 7.75 23.30
C LEU A 89 -5.95 8.58 22.56
N VAL A 90 -5.81 9.85 22.91
CA VAL A 90 -4.78 10.73 22.32
C VAL A 90 -3.38 10.20 22.60
N TYR A 91 -3.07 9.85 23.85
CA TYR A 91 -1.75 9.26 24.21
C TYR A 91 -1.50 7.94 23.47
N GLY A 92 -2.52 7.08 23.38
CA GLY A 92 -2.42 5.80 22.70
C GLY A 92 -2.17 5.94 21.19
N MET A 93 -2.85 6.85 20.54
CA MET A 93 -2.66 7.09 19.11
C MET A 93 -1.29 7.75 18.81
N LEU A 94 -0.85 8.70 19.65
CA LEU A 94 0.52 9.26 19.58
C LEU A 94 1.59 8.18 19.78
N ALA A 95 1.40 7.33 20.80
CA ALA A 95 2.29 6.21 21.09
C ALA A 95 2.37 5.23 19.91
N SER A 96 1.23 4.93 19.30
CA SER A 96 1.17 4.01 18.16
C SER A 96 1.89 4.56 16.93
N LEU A 97 1.73 5.84 16.61
CA LEU A 97 2.44 6.49 15.52
C LEU A 97 3.96 6.44 15.70
N LEU A 98 4.42 6.83 16.90
CA LEU A 98 5.84 6.84 17.19
C LEU A 98 6.43 5.43 17.25
N ALA A 99 5.74 4.47 17.85
CA ALA A 99 6.17 3.07 17.94
C ALA A 99 6.31 2.42 16.56
N ALA A 100 5.28 2.56 15.72
CA ALA A 100 5.32 2.02 14.37
C ALA A 100 6.39 2.71 13.52
N GLY A 101 6.54 4.04 13.62
CA GLY A 101 7.60 4.78 12.94
C GLY A 101 9.01 4.34 13.34
N ILE A 102 9.28 4.12 14.63
CA ILE A 102 10.56 3.60 15.13
C ILE A 102 10.80 2.19 14.60
N TRP A 103 9.80 1.31 14.62
CA TRP A 103 9.94 -0.04 14.07
C TRP A 103 10.27 -0.01 12.58
N LEU A 104 9.58 0.81 11.80
CA LEU A 104 9.84 0.95 10.37
C LEU A 104 11.23 1.53 10.07
N LEU A 105 11.69 2.49 10.87
CA LEU A 105 13.06 3.01 10.77
C LEU A 105 14.08 1.90 10.98
N LEU A 106 13.93 1.08 12.03
CA LEU A 106 14.82 -0.04 12.31
C LEU A 106 14.80 -1.08 11.20
N ALA A 107 13.60 -1.43 10.71
CA ALA A 107 13.41 -2.38 9.63
C ALA A 107 14.04 -1.89 8.31
N SER A 108 13.82 -0.62 7.95
CA SER A 108 14.39 0.00 6.75
C SER A 108 15.91 0.10 6.81
N TYR A 109 16.46 0.44 7.97
CA TYR A 109 17.92 0.47 8.19
C TYR A 109 18.56 -0.90 7.97
N LYS A 110 17.87 -1.97 8.39
CA LYS A 110 18.31 -3.36 8.21
C LYS A 110 17.92 -3.98 6.86
N GLY A 111 17.17 -3.25 6.02
CA GLY A 111 16.66 -3.76 4.75
C GLY A 111 15.63 -4.88 4.89
N TRP A 112 14.92 -4.94 6.02
CA TRP A 112 13.86 -5.92 6.25
C TRP A 112 12.54 -5.44 5.65
N PRO A 113 11.91 -6.20 4.74
CA PRO A 113 10.57 -5.90 4.27
C PRO A 113 9.55 -6.35 5.33
N VAL A 114 9.01 -5.38 6.07
CA VAL A 114 7.98 -5.60 7.10
C VAL A 114 6.64 -5.04 6.64
N SER A 115 5.55 -5.43 7.29
CA SER A 115 4.23 -4.86 7.02
C SER A 115 4.00 -3.63 7.89
N THR A 116 3.79 -2.48 7.26
CA THR A 116 3.43 -1.22 7.94
C THR A 116 2.07 -1.32 8.60
N THR A 117 1.10 -2.00 7.96
CA THR A 117 -0.24 -2.26 8.54
C THR A 117 -0.15 -3.12 9.80
N HIS A 118 0.68 -4.17 9.81
CA HIS A 118 0.92 -4.96 11.04
C HIS A 118 1.52 -4.11 12.14
N SER A 119 2.48 -3.24 11.81
CA SER A 119 3.15 -2.37 12.78
C SER A 119 2.16 -1.47 13.50
N ILE A 120 1.29 -0.79 12.76
CA ILE A 120 0.34 0.16 13.36
C ILE A 120 -0.83 -0.55 14.06
N VAL A 121 -1.35 -1.63 13.49
CA VAL A 121 -2.41 -2.43 14.13
C VAL A 121 -1.90 -3.04 15.44
N GLY A 122 -0.70 -3.63 15.43
CA GLY A 122 -0.05 -4.15 16.63
C GLY A 122 0.14 -3.06 17.69
N ALA A 123 0.59 -1.89 17.30
CA ALA A 123 0.80 -0.75 18.19
C ALA A 123 -0.52 -0.25 18.81
N ILE A 124 -1.60 -0.13 18.02
CA ILE A 124 -2.92 0.28 18.53
C ILE A 124 -3.52 -0.78 19.46
N VAL A 125 -3.47 -2.05 19.09
CA VAL A 125 -3.95 -3.15 19.94
C VAL A 125 -3.15 -3.21 21.24
N GLY A 126 -1.81 -3.01 21.16
CA GLY A 126 -0.92 -3.06 22.33
C GLY A 126 -1.29 -2.03 23.38
N PHE A 127 -1.38 -0.75 23.02
CA PHE A 127 -1.72 0.28 24.00
C PHE A 127 -3.15 0.13 24.54
N ALA A 128 -4.11 -0.27 23.68
CA ALA A 128 -5.49 -0.44 24.12
C ALA A 128 -5.64 -1.59 25.11
N ALA A 129 -5.11 -2.78 24.77
CA ALA A 129 -5.25 -3.98 25.60
C ALA A 129 -4.49 -3.88 26.92
N VAL A 130 -3.27 -3.33 26.92
CA VAL A 130 -2.40 -3.27 28.11
C VAL A 130 -2.51 -1.93 28.85
N GLY A 131 -2.64 -0.83 28.11
CA GLY A 131 -2.72 0.51 28.69
C GLY A 131 -4.09 0.86 29.28
N ILE A 132 -5.16 0.24 28.78
CA ILE A 132 -6.56 0.48 29.18
C ILE A 132 -7.19 -0.82 29.72
N SER A 133 -7.64 -1.68 28.81
CA SER A 133 -8.18 -3.02 29.10
C SER A 133 -8.27 -3.84 27.82
N VAL A 134 -8.38 -5.16 27.98
CA VAL A 134 -8.60 -6.06 26.84
C VAL A 134 -9.91 -5.76 26.09
N ASP A 135 -10.91 -5.27 26.82
CA ASP A 135 -12.23 -4.91 26.27
C ASP A 135 -12.20 -3.58 25.48
N ALA A 136 -11.17 -2.76 25.64
CA ALA A 136 -10.97 -1.55 24.83
C ALA A 136 -10.55 -1.84 23.38
N VAL A 137 -10.26 -3.09 23.06
CA VAL A 137 -9.96 -3.53 21.69
C VAL A 137 -11.23 -4.01 21.00
N TYR A 138 -11.52 -3.45 19.83
CA TYR A 138 -12.63 -3.93 19.00
C TYR A 138 -12.22 -5.20 18.24
N TRP A 139 -12.25 -6.34 18.95
CA TRP A 139 -11.73 -7.63 18.47
C TRP A 139 -12.36 -8.12 17.17
N SER A 140 -13.65 -7.85 16.90
CA SER A 140 -14.28 -8.23 15.63
C SER A 140 -13.71 -7.41 14.47
N GLY A 141 -13.40 -6.13 14.67
CA GLY A 141 -12.71 -5.30 13.68
C GLY A 141 -11.27 -5.76 13.43
N VAL A 142 -10.52 -6.04 14.50
CA VAL A 142 -9.16 -6.60 14.41
C VAL A 142 -9.17 -7.94 13.68
N ALA A 143 -10.13 -8.82 13.98
CA ALA A 143 -10.28 -10.10 13.27
C ALA A 143 -10.55 -9.91 11.77
N GLY A 144 -11.39 -8.92 11.40
CA GLY A 144 -11.64 -8.56 10.00
C GLY A 144 -10.37 -8.10 9.28
N ILE A 145 -9.57 -7.26 9.94
CA ILE A 145 -8.27 -6.82 9.42
C ILE A 145 -7.29 -8.01 9.31
N ALA A 146 -7.20 -8.86 10.32
CA ALA A 146 -6.35 -10.05 10.30
C ALA A 146 -6.74 -11.04 9.20
N MET A 147 -8.04 -11.21 8.94
CA MET A 147 -8.53 -12.00 7.79
C MET A 147 -8.06 -11.42 6.45
N SER A 148 -7.96 -10.10 6.33
CA SER A 148 -7.46 -9.46 5.12
C SER A 148 -6.00 -9.82 4.81
N TRP A 149 -5.20 -10.10 5.84
CA TRP A 149 -3.79 -10.51 5.68
C TRP A 149 -3.64 -11.92 5.09
N VAL A 150 -4.69 -12.73 5.16
CA VAL A 150 -4.76 -14.06 4.52
C VAL A 150 -5.45 -13.97 3.17
N THR A 151 -6.56 -13.25 3.07
CA THR A 151 -7.34 -13.19 1.83
C THR A 151 -6.65 -12.36 0.75
N SER A 152 -5.94 -11.27 1.10
CA SER A 152 -5.27 -10.44 0.10
C SER A 152 -4.14 -11.15 -0.66
N PRO A 153 -3.20 -11.90 -0.02
CA PRO A 153 -2.21 -12.65 -0.76
C PRO A 153 -2.81 -13.82 -1.56
N LEU A 154 -3.89 -14.45 -1.08
CA LEU A 154 -4.58 -15.49 -1.83
C LEU A 154 -5.26 -14.94 -3.08
N MET A 155 -5.94 -13.79 -2.98
CA MET A 155 -6.55 -13.11 -4.13
C MET A 155 -5.49 -12.68 -5.14
N ALA A 156 -4.45 -11.99 -4.69
CA ALA A 156 -3.37 -11.53 -5.55
C ALA A 156 -2.61 -12.71 -6.17
N GLY A 157 -2.40 -13.80 -5.43
CA GLY A 157 -1.79 -15.02 -5.92
C GLY A 157 -2.61 -15.70 -7.01
N THR A 158 -3.92 -15.82 -6.79
CA THR A 158 -4.85 -16.36 -7.80
C THR A 158 -4.88 -15.50 -9.05
N LEU A 159 -4.99 -14.18 -8.90
CA LEU A 159 -4.96 -13.26 -10.04
C LEU A 159 -3.61 -13.31 -10.77
N GLY A 160 -2.49 -13.33 -10.06
CA GLY A 160 -1.16 -13.43 -10.64
C GLY A 160 -0.96 -14.73 -11.41
N PHE A 161 -1.43 -15.85 -10.86
CA PHE A 161 -1.44 -17.14 -11.54
C PHE A 161 -2.26 -17.09 -12.84
N LEU A 162 -3.50 -16.61 -12.78
CA LEU A 162 -4.40 -16.55 -13.93
C LEU A 162 -3.90 -15.58 -15.00
N LEU A 163 -3.42 -14.39 -14.60
CA LEU A 163 -2.83 -13.41 -15.51
C LEU A 163 -1.63 -14.02 -16.23
N PHE A 164 -0.70 -14.63 -15.49
CA PHE A 164 0.48 -15.20 -16.13
C PHE A 164 0.13 -16.39 -17.04
N LYS A 165 -0.84 -17.24 -16.66
CA LYS A 165 -1.37 -18.29 -17.55
C LYS A 165 -2.00 -17.71 -18.83
N SER A 166 -2.70 -16.58 -18.73
CA SER A 166 -3.24 -15.89 -19.91
C SER A 166 -2.13 -15.40 -20.84
N LEU A 167 -1.03 -14.84 -20.27
CA LEU A 167 0.14 -14.43 -21.06
C LEU A 167 0.82 -15.62 -21.74
N GLN A 168 0.97 -16.75 -21.03
CA GLN A 168 1.52 -17.98 -21.62
C GLN A 168 0.71 -18.40 -22.83
N LYS A 169 -0.61 -18.54 -22.67
CA LYS A 169 -1.50 -19.06 -23.72
C LYS A 169 -1.67 -18.10 -24.90
N LEU A 170 -1.84 -16.79 -24.62
CA LEU A 170 -2.18 -15.82 -25.66
C LEU A 170 -0.95 -15.24 -26.37
N ILE A 171 0.22 -15.26 -25.72
CA ILE A 171 1.41 -14.57 -26.22
C ILE A 171 2.57 -15.55 -26.41
N PHE A 172 3.03 -16.26 -25.37
CA PHE A 172 4.22 -17.09 -25.46
C PHE A 172 4.05 -18.36 -26.32
N GLU A 173 2.84 -18.92 -26.33
CA GLU A 173 2.49 -20.10 -27.16
C GLU A 173 2.01 -19.74 -28.57
N ALA A 174 1.93 -18.44 -28.89
CA ALA A 174 1.53 -18.01 -30.24
C ALA A 174 2.62 -18.32 -31.29
N LYS A 175 2.23 -18.51 -32.55
CA LYS A 175 3.20 -18.72 -33.65
C LYS A 175 4.20 -17.58 -33.80
N ASP A 176 3.78 -16.34 -33.57
CA ASP A 176 4.61 -15.13 -33.48
C ASP A 176 4.34 -14.44 -32.16
N PRO A 177 5.11 -14.74 -31.10
CA PRO A 177 4.93 -14.17 -29.78
C PRO A 177 5.10 -12.65 -29.72
N PHE A 178 5.98 -12.06 -30.55
CA PHE A 178 6.19 -10.62 -30.58
C PHE A 178 4.98 -9.86 -31.14
N SER A 179 4.44 -10.30 -32.25
CA SER A 179 3.22 -9.72 -32.82
C SER A 179 2.02 -9.94 -31.90
N ALA A 180 1.93 -11.12 -31.24
CA ALA A 180 0.90 -11.40 -30.26
C ALA A 180 1.01 -10.44 -29.06
N ALA A 181 2.22 -10.23 -28.51
CA ALA A 181 2.44 -9.25 -27.44
C ALA A 181 1.96 -7.86 -27.84
N LYS A 182 2.38 -7.37 -29.01
CA LYS A 182 1.91 -6.07 -29.54
C LYS A 182 0.38 -5.99 -29.72
N ARG A 183 -0.28 -7.10 -30.03
CA ARG A 183 -1.73 -7.16 -30.18
C ARG A 183 -2.46 -7.07 -28.86
N TYR A 184 -2.02 -7.80 -27.83
CA TYR A 184 -2.71 -7.91 -26.55
C TYR A 184 -2.32 -6.83 -25.53
N VAL A 185 -1.17 -6.12 -25.68
CA VAL A 185 -0.76 -5.02 -24.81
C VAL A 185 -1.86 -3.98 -24.57
N PRO A 186 -2.58 -3.47 -25.58
CA PRO A 186 -3.63 -2.48 -25.32
C PRO A 186 -4.75 -2.99 -24.43
N PHE A 187 -5.09 -4.26 -24.53
CA PHE A 187 -6.10 -4.89 -23.69
C PHE A 187 -5.68 -4.90 -22.21
N TYR A 188 -4.46 -5.35 -21.92
CA TYR A 188 -3.95 -5.35 -20.55
C TYR A 188 -3.76 -3.92 -19.99
N THR A 189 -3.35 -2.98 -20.85
CA THR A 189 -3.23 -1.57 -20.46
C THR A 189 -4.59 -0.94 -20.16
N PHE A 190 -5.62 -1.31 -20.92
CA PHE A 190 -7.00 -0.94 -20.64
C PHE A 190 -7.43 -1.39 -19.24
N ILE A 191 -7.15 -2.64 -18.86
CA ILE A 191 -7.48 -3.19 -17.54
C ILE A 191 -6.80 -2.37 -16.44
N VAL A 192 -5.52 -2.04 -16.58
CA VAL A 192 -4.78 -1.22 -15.62
C VAL A 192 -5.48 0.14 -15.43
N GLY A 193 -5.72 0.86 -16.53
CA GLY A 193 -6.35 2.18 -16.48
C GLY A 193 -7.78 2.14 -15.94
N PHE A 194 -8.54 1.14 -16.35
CA PHE A 194 -9.93 0.97 -15.90
C PHE A 194 -10.02 0.74 -14.38
N ILE A 195 -9.24 -0.19 -13.82
CA ILE A 195 -9.30 -0.53 -12.40
C ILE A 195 -8.91 0.66 -11.53
N VAL A 196 -7.79 1.33 -11.85
CA VAL A 196 -7.33 2.50 -11.10
C VAL A 196 -8.36 3.63 -11.16
N ALA A 197 -8.86 3.93 -12.36
CA ALA A 197 -9.85 4.99 -12.54
C ALA A 197 -11.16 4.66 -11.83
N LEU A 198 -11.62 3.41 -11.85
CA LEU A 198 -12.87 3.00 -11.22
C LEU A 198 -12.88 3.31 -9.72
N VAL A 199 -11.81 2.92 -9.01
CA VAL A 199 -11.71 3.19 -7.57
C VAL A 199 -11.51 4.68 -7.30
N THR A 200 -10.73 5.37 -8.13
CA THR A 200 -10.53 6.82 -7.99
C THR A 200 -11.84 7.58 -8.14
N PHE A 201 -12.64 7.28 -9.17
CA PHE A 201 -13.91 7.97 -9.41
C PHE A 201 -15.03 7.56 -8.44
N THR A 202 -15.06 6.30 -7.98
CA THR A 202 -16.11 5.87 -7.04
C THR A 202 -15.86 6.31 -5.61
N LYS A 203 -14.59 6.44 -5.20
CA LYS A 203 -14.22 6.67 -3.79
C LYS A 203 -13.28 7.85 -3.59
N GLY A 204 -12.33 8.05 -4.50
CA GLY A 204 -11.25 9.02 -4.32
C GLY A 204 -11.76 10.47 -4.22
N PHE A 205 -12.72 10.86 -5.00
CA PHE A 205 -13.17 12.26 -5.07
C PHE A 205 -14.21 12.65 -4.04
N LYS A 206 -14.71 11.75 -3.22
CA LYS A 206 -15.70 12.05 -2.17
C LYS A 206 -15.21 13.11 -1.16
N HIS A 207 -13.93 13.03 -0.77
CA HIS A 207 -13.35 13.99 0.17
C HIS A 207 -13.13 15.39 -0.45
N LEU A 208 -13.22 15.52 -1.78
CA LEU A 208 -13.18 16.79 -2.50
C LEU A 208 -14.59 17.38 -2.71
N GLY A 209 -15.63 16.73 -2.17
CA GLY A 209 -17.02 17.16 -2.33
C GLY A 209 -17.59 16.90 -3.73
N LEU A 210 -16.96 16.03 -4.52
CA LEU A 210 -17.44 15.62 -5.84
C LEU A 210 -18.24 14.32 -5.71
N ASP A 211 -19.54 14.43 -5.76
CA ASP A 211 -20.46 13.29 -5.77
C ASP A 211 -20.64 12.77 -7.20
N ILE A 212 -19.84 11.75 -7.55
CA ILE A 212 -19.90 11.08 -8.85
C ILE A 212 -20.79 9.84 -8.69
N SER A 213 -21.83 9.73 -9.50
CA SER A 213 -22.69 8.55 -9.50
C SER A 213 -21.93 7.30 -9.98
N SER A 214 -22.39 6.12 -9.57
CA SER A 214 -21.76 4.85 -9.97
C SER A 214 -21.70 4.65 -11.50
N MET A 215 -22.69 5.17 -12.24
CA MET A 215 -22.75 5.10 -13.69
C MET A 215 -21.71 6.02 -14.34
N GLU A 216 -21.59 7.27 -13.83
CA GLU A 216 -20.56 8.21 -14.30
C GLU A 216 -19.16 7.69 -14.00
N ALA A 217 -18.95 7.16 -12.80
CA ALA A 217 -17.67 6.55 -12.42
C ALA A 217 -17.29 5.38 -13.37
N LEU A 218 -18.26 4.54 -13.71
CA LEU A 218 -18.06 3.46 -14.68
C LEU A 218 -17.69 4.01 -16.06
N LEU A 219 -18.44 5.00 -16.55
CA LEU A 219 -18.19 5.60 -17.86
C LEU A 219 -16.82 6.28 -17.94
N TYR A 220 -16.46 7.08 -16.92
CA TYR A 220 -15.16 7.75 -16.87
C TYR A 220 -14.01 6.72 -16.78
N SER A 221 -14.23 5.62 -16.08
CA SER A 221 -13.23 4.54 -15.98
C SER A 221 -13.02 3.80 -17.29
N ILE A 222 -14.09 3.58 -18.05
CA ILE A 222 -14.01 3.01 -19.40
C ILE A 222 -13.22 3.97 -20.31
N ILE A 223 -13.53 5.27 -20.27
CA ILE A 223 -12.82 6.29 -21.05
C ILE A 223 -11.34 6.33 -20.68
N ALA A 224 -11.01 6.34 -19.38
CA ALA A 224 -9.63 6.32 -18.90
C ALA A 224 -8.88 5.06 -19.34
N GLY A 225 -9.53 3.89 -19.27
CA GLY A 225 -8.98 2.63 -19.75
C GLY A 225 -8.66 2.69 -21.25
N PHE A 226 -9.58 3.18 -22.07
CA PHE A 226 -9.36 3.35 -23.51
C PHE A 226 -8.27 4.39 -23.81
N ALA A 227 -8.23 5.50 -23.09
CA ALA A 227 -7.18 6.51 -23.25
C ALA A 227 -5.79 5.91 -23.00
N LEU A 228 -5.65 5.14 -21.92
CA LEU A 228 -4.39 4.48 -21.59
C LEU A 228 -4.02 3.40 -22.61
N ALA A 229 -5.02 2.65 -23.10
CA ALA A 229 -4.82 1.68 -24.18
C ALA A 229 -4.32 2.35 -25.48
N LEU A 230 -4.87 3.53 -25.84
CA LEU A 230 -4.42 4.29 -27.00
C LEU A 230 -2.98 4.79 -26.83
N VAL A 231 -2.60 5.26 -25.63
CA VAL A 231 -1.21 5.63 -25.32
C VAL A 231 -0.29 4.43 -25.55
N SER A 232 -0.67 3.24 -25.08
CA SER A 232 0.12 2.01 -25.29
C SER A 232 0.23 1.61 -26.77
N VAL A 233 -0.84 1.82 -27.55
CA VAL A 233 -0.81 1.62 -29.03
C VAL A 233 0.20 2.53 -29.70
N TYR A 234 0.27 3.80 -29.26
CA TYR A 234 1.26 4.75 -29.80
C TYR A 234 2.69 4.35 -29.39
N MET A 235 2.93 4.11 -28.11
CA MET A 235 4.25 3.78 -27.58
C MET A 235 4.83 2.47 -28.14
N LYS A 236 4.01 1.43 -28.33
CA LYS A 236 4.49 0.15 -28.90
C LYS A 236 4.97 0.25 -30.35
N LYS A 237 4.65 1.33 -31.10
CA LYS A 237 5.14 1.53 -32.46
C LYS A 237 6.65 1.72 -32.52
N SER A 238 7.23 2.34 -31.48
CA SER A 238 8.68 2.56 -31.39
C SER A 238 9.48 1.28 -31.08
N ILE A 239 8.81 0.21 -30.64
CA ILE A 239 9.47 -1.05 -30.29
C ILE A 239 9.67 -1.88 -31.58
N GLN A 240 10.92 -1.97 -32.03
CA GLN A 240 11.31 -2.78 -33.20
C GLN A 240 11.92 -4.10 -32.72
N PRO A 241 11.68 -5.21 -33.44
CA PRO A 241 12.35 -6.46 -33.16
C PRO A 241 13.83 -6.37 -33.59
N ASP A 242 14.71 -6.94 -32.76
CA ASP A 242 16.11 -7.12 -33.17
C ASP A 242 16.20 -8.21 -34.24
N ALA A 243 16.66 -7.84 -35.43
CA ALA A 243 16.64 -8.70 -36.61
C ALA A 243 17.68 -9.85 -36.58
N ASN A 244 18.66 -9.83 -35.68
CA ASN A 244 19.88 -10.62 -35.83
C ASN A 244 20.00 -11.93 -35.02
N LYS A 245 18.96 -12.42 -34.32
CA LYS A 245 19.14 -13.64 -33.50
C LYS A 245 17.87 -14.48 -33.36
N GLY A 246 17.93 -15.72 -33.77
CA GLY A 246 16.82 -16.70 -33.66
C GLY A 246 16.37 -17.11 -32.24
N LYS A 247 17.12 -16.78 -31.16
CA LYS A 247 16.73 -16.89 -29.75
C LYS A 247 15.93 -15.70 -29.22
N LEU A 248 15.78 -14.65 -30.02
CA LEU A 248 15.36 -13.30 -29.59
C LEU A 248 13.86 -13.03 -29.63
N GLN A 249 13.02 -13.97 -29.95
CA GLN A 249 11.56 -13.74 -29.90
C GLN A 249 11.11 -13.47 -28.46
N ILE A 250 11.65 -14.19 -27.47
CA ILE A 250 11.31 -13.99 -26.06
C ILE A 250 11.85 -12.66 -25.55
N GLU A 251 13.11 -12.29 -25.87
CA GLU A 251 13.69 -11.01 -25.47
C GLU A 251 12.92 -9.82 -26.07
N ASN A 252 12.45 -9.95 -27.31
CA ASN A 252 11.62 -8.92 -27.94
C ASN A 252 10.23 -8.81 -27.29
N VAL A 253 9.64 -9.92 -26.86
CA VAL A 253 8.41 -9.93 -26.07
C VAL A 253 8.63 -9.21 -24.74
N GLU A 254 9.73 -9.49 -24.04
CA GLU A 254 10.05 -8.84 -22.75
C GLU A 254 10.26 -7.32 -22.89
N LYS A 255 10.77 -6.81 -24.04
CA LYS A 255 10.82 -5.37 -24.31
C LYS A 255 9.43 -4.72 -24.36
N VAL A 256 8.44 -5.44 -24.91
CA VAL A 256 7.06 -4.98 -24.94
C VAL A 256 6.47 -4.96 -23.53
N PHE A 257 6.77 -5.99 -22.73
CA PHE A 257 6.34 -6.04 -21.33
C PHE A 257 7.05 -5.02 -20.43
N ALA A 258 8.29 -4.63 -20.73
CA ALA A 258 8.97 -3.56 -20.03
C ALA A 258 8.20 -2.23 -20.14
N LEU A 259 7.57 -1.95 -21.28
CA LEU A 259 6.67 -0.82 -21.44
C LEU A 259 5.42 -0.97 -20.54
N LEU A 260 4.79 -2.14 -20.51
CA LEU A 260 3.64 -2.41 -19.66
C LEU A 260 3.96 -2.27 -18.17
N MET A 261 5.18 -2.62 -17.77
CA MET A 261 5.65 -2.46 -16.40
C MET A 261 5.62 -1.00 -15.93
N VAL A 262 5.84 -0.02 -16.82
CA VAL A 262 5.71 1.40 -16.45
C VAL A 262 4.28 1.72 -16.01
N PHE A 263 3.28 1.27 -16.77
CA PHE A 263 1.87 1.50 -16.45
C PHE A 263 1.47 0.81 -15.13
N THR A 264 1.90 -0.45 -14.95
CA THR A 264 1.58 -1.17 -13.70
C THR A 264 2.35 -0.63 -12.51
N ALA A 265 3.56 -0.10 -12.69
CA ALA A 265 4.31 0.59 -11.64
C ALA A 265 3.56 1.87 -11.18
N CYS A 266 3.05 2.67 -12.12
CA CYS A 266 2.21 3.84 -11.80
C CYS A 266 0.95 3.41 -11.03
N ALA A 267 0.26 2.37 -11.51
CA ALA A 267 -0.94 1.86 -10.87
C ALA A 267 -0.65 1.31 -9.46
N MET A 268 0.45 0.59 -9.29
CA MET A 268 0.83 0.03 -8.00
C MET A 268 1.27 1.11 -7.00
N ALA A 269 2.01 2.13 -7.44
CA ALA A 269 2.34 3.27 -6.61
C ALA A 269 1.08 4.01 -6.14
N PHE A 270 0.13 4.24 -7.04
CA PHE A 270 -1.15 4.84 -6.68
C PHE A 270 -1.92 3.97 -5.68
N ALA A 271 -2.03 2.67 -5.95
CA ALA A 271 -2.70 1.71 -5.07
C ALA A 271 -2.06 1.68 -3.67
N HIS A 272 -0.74 1.62 -3.60
CA HIS A 272 0.04 1.63 -2.37
C HIS A 272 -0.22 2.91 -1.56
N GLY A 273 -0.03 4.08 -2.17
CA GLY A 273 -0.30 5.36 -1.51
C GLY A 273 -1.74 5.46 -0.98
N SER A 274 -2.73 4.96 -1.73
CA SER A 274 -4.15 4.99 -1.33
C SER A 274 -4.48 4.09 -0.13
N ASN A 275 -3.78 2.99 0.05
CA ASN A 275 -3.99 2.08 1.17
C ASN A 275 -3.15 2.48 2.39
N ASP A 276 -1.86 2.66 2.19
CA ASP A 276 -0.89 2.68 3.29
C ASP A 276 -0.78 4.04 3.98
N VAL A 277 -1.19 5.14 3.33
CA VAL A 277 -1.28 6.46 4.00
C VAL A 277 -2.19 6.40 5.23
N ALA A 278 -3.21 5.55 5.22
CA ALA A 278 -4.15 5.37 6.32
C ALA A 278 -3.47 4.90 7.62
N ASN A 279 -2.39 4.13 7.51
CA ASN A 279 -1.62 3.64 8.66
C ASN A 279 -1.01 4.80 9.49
N ALA A 280 -0.66 5.90 8.82
CA ALA A 280 -0.18 7.12 9.50
C ALA A 280 -1.36 8.07 9.83
N ILE A 281 -2.27 8.27 8.90
CA ILE A 281 -3.30 9.30 9.00
C ILE A 281 -4.51 8.86 9.84
N GLY A 282 -4.78 7.57 9.98
CA GLY A 282 -5.85 7.06 10.84
C GLY A 282 -5.73 7.54 12.30
N PRO A 283 -4.61 7.25 12.97
CA PRO A 283 -4.36 7.75 14.32
C PRO A 283 -4.31 9.29 14.42
N VAL A 284 -3.72 9.98 13.44
CA VAL A 284 -3.72 11.46 13.39
C VAL A 284 -5.15 11.99 13.34
N ALA A 285 -6.01 11.43 12.49
CA ALA A 285 -7.40 11.82 12.38
C ALA A 285 -8.20 11.55 13.68
N ALA A 286 -7.87 10.46 14.39
CA ALA A 286 -8.47 10.19 15.70
C ALA A 286 -8.12 11.29 16.72
N ILE A 287 -6.85 11.69 16.81
CA ILE A 287 -6.39 12.75 17.70
C ILE A 287 -7.05 14.09 17.36
N ILE A 288 -7.05 14.48 16.09
CA ILE A 288 -7.69 15.72 15.61
C ILE A 288 -9.17 15.71 15.97
N GLY A 289 -9.85 14.58 15.79
CA GLY A 289 -11.26 14.44 16.12
C GLY A 289 -11.56 14.74 17.59
N VAL A 290 -10.77 14.19 18.51
CA VAL A 290 -10.91 14.45 19.96
C VAL A 290 -10.64 15.91 20.30
N ILE A 291 -9.59 16.51 19.71
CA ILE A 291 -9.26 17.92 19.95
C ILE A 291 -10.36 18.87 19.45
N GLN A 292 -10.85 18.65 18.21
CA GLN A 292 -11.89 19.49 17.60
C GLN A 292 -13.24 19.37 18.30
N ALA A 293 -13.53 18.19 18.90
CA ALA A 293 -14.72 17.96 19.70
C ALA A 293 -14.61 18.48 21.17
N GLY A 294 -13.53 19.21 21.50
CA GLY A 294 -13.34 19.73 22.86
C GLY A 294 -13.11 18.66 23.91
N GLY A 295 -12.62 17.48 23.51
CA GLY A 295 -12.38 16.32 24.38
C GLY A 295 -13.46 15.24 24.29
N GLU A 296 -14.45 15.35 23.43
CA GLU A 296 -15.40 14.27 23.20
C GLU A 296 -14.85 13.28 22.15
N VAL A 297 -15.13 11.98 22.34
CA VAL A 297 -14.78 10.94 21.38
C VAL A 297 -15.95 10.71 20.44
N LEU A 298 -15.85 11.28 19.22
CA LEU A 298 -16.94 11.21 18.24
C LEU A 298 -16.74 10.04 17.27
N ASP A 299 -17.85 9.34 16.95
CA ASP A 299 -17.85 8.26 15.95
C ASP A 299 -17.60 8.75 14.52
N LYS A 300 -18.06 9.96 14.20
CA LYS A 300 -17.89 10.55 12.88
C LYS A 300 -17.09 11.86 12.98
N VAL A 301 -15.90 11.84 12.44
CA VAL A 301 -15.06 13.02 12.27
C VAL A 301 -14.62 13.06 10.81
N ASN A 302 -14.82 14.21 10.15
CA ASN A 302 -14.28 14.40 8.82
C ASN A 302 -12.77 14.62 8.94
N THR A 303 -12.00 13.79 8.26
CA THR A 303 -10.54 13.98 8.16
C THR A 303 -10.27 15.17 7.24
N PRO A 304 -9.67 16.26 7.74
CA PRO A 304 -9.34 17.39 6.88
C PRO A 304 -8.38 16.99 5.76
N SER A 305 -8.57 17.48 4.55
CA SER A 305 -7.76 17.12 3.37
C SER A 305 -6.28 17.42 3.54
N TRP A 306 -5.93 18.46 4.33
CA TRP A 306 -4.53 18.79 4.61
C TRP A 306 -3.77 17.68 5.39
N VAL A 307 -4.48 16.85 6.14
CA VAL A 307 -3.88 15.72 6.87
C VAL A 307 -3.37 14.66 5.89
N LEU A 308 -4.12 14.41 4.81
CA LEU A 308 -3.67 13.51 3.72
C LEU A 308 -2.43 14.06 3.00
N LEU A 309 -2.29 15.40 2.92
CA LEU A 309 -1.08 16.02 2.36
C LEU A 309 0.15 15.76 3.24
N ILE A 310 0.01 15.80 4.57
CA ILE A 310 1.08 15.43 5.51
C ILE A 310 1.49 13.97 5.31
N GLY A 311 0.51 13.07 5.21
CA GLY A 311 0.76 11.65 4.98
C GLY A 311 1.45 11.40 3.64
N GLY A 312 0.91 11.92 2.55
CA GLY A 312 1.52 11.80 1.22
C GLY A 312 2.92 12.42 1.14
N GLY A 313 3.11 13.60 1.76
CA GLY A 313 4.43 14.25 1.86
C GLY A 313 5.43 13.44 2.66
N GLY A 314 5.00 12.83 3.77
CA GLY A 314 5.83 11.92 4.56
C GLY A 314 6.26 10.68 3.76
N ILE A 315 5.33 10.03 3.07
CA ILE A 315 5.63 8.89 2.19
C ILE A 315 6.68 9.28 1.14
N VAL A 316 6.49 10.40 0.44
CA VAL A 316 7.45 10.91 -0.55
C VAL A 316 8.82 11.19 0.07
N ALA A 317 8.87 11.81 1.24
CA ALA A 317 10.14 12.07 1.92
C ALA A 317 10.88 10.77 2.26
N GLY A 318 10.17 9.76 2.78
CA GLY A 318 10.74 8.45 3.12
C GLY A 318 11.29 7.71 1.91
N LEU A 319 10.53 7.65 0.82
CA LEU A 319 10.94 6.96 -0.40
C LEU A 319 12.16 7.61 -1.06
N VAL A 320 12.26 8.93 -1.05
CA VAL A 320 13.42 9.66 -1.60
C VAL A 320 14.68 9.39 -0.77
N MET A 321 14.55 9.37 0.56
CA MET A 321 15.70 9.22 1.46
C MET A 321 16.21 7.78 1.55
N TYR A 322 15.32 6.80 1.68
CA TYR A 322 15.68 5.40 1.98
C TYR A 322 15.18 4.37 0.96
N GLY A 323 14.19 4.69 0.14
CA GLY A 323 13.53 3.73 -0.76
C GLY A 323 14.49 2.96 -1.67
N HIS A 324 15.55 3.60 -2.15
CA HIS A 324 16.55 2.95 -3.00
C HIS A 324 17.22 1.72 -2.36
N ARG A 325 17.37 1.69 -1.02
CA ARG A 325 18.00 0.56 -0.30
C ARG A 325 17.08 -0.65 -0.25
N VAL A 326 15.81 -0.44 0.02
CA VAL A 326 14.83 -1.53 0.18
C VAL A 326 14.39 -2.07 -1.19
N ILE A 327 14.23 -1.20 -2.21
CA ILE A 327 13.94 -1.60 -3.59
C ILE A 327 14.99 -2.60 -4.11
N ALA A 328 16.28 -2.34 -3.84
CA ALA A 328 17.36 -3.23 -4.27
C ALA A 328 17.26 -4.63 -3.64
N THR A 329 16.74 -4.75 -2.42
CA THR A 329 16.65 -6.01 -1.68
C THR A 329 15.47 -6.89 -2.10
N VAL A 330 14.30 -6.30 -2.34
CA VAL A 330 13.04 -7.04 -2.60
C VAL A 330 12.94 -7.55 -4.03
N GLY A 331 13.47 -6.79 -5.00
CA GLY A 331 13.28 -7.06 -6.43
C GLY A 331 13.92 -8.35 -6.97
N THR A 332 14.83 -8.99 -6.23
CA THR A 332 15.67 -10.07 -6.78
C THR A 332 15.56 -11.43 -6.08
N ASN A 333 14.92 -11.52 -4.90
CA ASN A 333 15.16 -12.66 -4.01
C ASN A 333 14.05 -13.73 -3.97
N ILE A 334 12.79 -13.45 -4.32
CA ILE A 334 11.67 -14.41 -4.19
C ILE A 334 11.62 -15.36 -5.39
N THR A 335 11.68 -14.82 -6.60
CA THR A 335 11.75 -15.55 -7.87
C THR A 335 12.46 -14.69 -8.91
N GLU A 336 13.04 -15.31 -9.94
CA GLU A 336 13.60 -14.57 -11.06
C GLU A 336 12.51 -13.85 -11.83
N LEU A 337 12.50 -12.52 -11.77
CA LEU A 337 11.51 -11.67 -12.42
C LEU A 337 12.02 -11.22 -13.80
N THR A 338 11.26 -11.55 -14.84
CA THR A 338 11.34 -10.89 -16.14
C THR A 338 10.24 -9.83 -16.23
N PRO A 339 10.27 -8.89 -17.20
CA PRO A 339 9.21 -7.89 -17.35
C PRO A 339 7.79 -8.49 -17.44
N SER A 340 7.59 -9.59 -18.16
CA SER A 340 6.28 -10.26 -18.27
C SER A 340 5.79 -10.83 -16.94
N ARG A 341 6.69 -11.42 -16.14
CA ARG A 341 6.38 -11.97 -14.81
C ARG A 341 6.12 -10.86 -13.81
N GLY A 342 6.97 -9.83 -13.83
CA GLY A 342 6.79 -8.63 -13.04
C GLY A 342 5.47 -7.95 -13.34
N PHE A 343 5.13 -7.81 -14.61
CA PHE A 343 3.84 -7.25 -15.06
C PHE A 343 2.66 -8.01 -14.44
N ALA A 344 2.61 -9.33 -14.58
CA ALA A 344 1.51 -10.13 -14.04
C ALA A 344 1.40 -10.02 -12.51
N ALA A 345 2.53 -10.06 -11.80
CA ALA A 345 2.56 -9.91 -10.35
C ALA A 345 2.13 -8.49 -9.91
N THR A 346 2.67 -7.45 -10.55
CA THR A 346 2.37 -6.06 -10.19
C THR A 346 0.90 -5.71 -10.51
N LEU A 347 0.38 -6.15 -11.65
CA LEU A 347 -1.04 -5.92 -11.98
C LEU A 347 -1.97 -6.63 -11.00
N ALA A 348 -1.66 -7.88 -10.63
CA ALA A 348 -2.44 -8.63 -9.64
C ALA A 348 -2.42 -7.92 -8.27
N THR A 349 -1.24 -7.47 -7.83
CA THR A 349 -1.08 -6.73 -6.58
C THR A 349 -1.85 -5.42 -6.62
N ALA A 350 -1.63 -4.58 -7.62
CA ALA A 350 -2.28 -3.28 -7.75
C ALA A 350 -3.80 -3.42 -7.79
N SER A 351 -4.32 -4.38 -8.55
CA SER A 351 -5.77 -4.66 -8.62
C SER A 351 -6.34 -5.04 -7.25
N THR A 352 -5.65 -5.92 -6.51
CA THR A 352 -6.09 -6.35 -5.18
C THR A 352 -6.06 -5.20 -4.18
N VAL A 353 -4.97 -4.41 -4.17
CA VAL A 353 -4.80 -3.27 -3.24
C VAL A 353 -5.82 -2.17 -3.53
N VAL A 354 -6.03 -1.81 -4.80
CA VAL A 354 -6.98 -0.78 -5.21
C VAL A 354 -8.41 -1.17 -4.84
N VAL A 355 -8.81 -2.44 -5.06
CA VAL A 355 -10.14 -2.95 -4.66
C VAL A 355 -10.29 -2.91 -3.13
N ALA A 356 -9.28 -3.35 -2.38
CA ALA A 356 -9.31 -3.31 -0.92
C ALA A 356 -9.42 -1.86 -0.41
N SER A 357 -8.67 -0.93 -0.97
CA SER A 357 -8.77 0.51 -0.66
C SER A 357 -10.17 1.05 -0.94
N GLY A 358 -10.78 0.65 -2.06
CA GLY A 358 -12.13 1.07 -2.46
C GLY A 358 -13.22 0.60 -1.50
N ILE A 359 -13.04 -0.53 -0.80
CA ILE A 359 -13.96 -1.00 0.25
C ILE A 359 -13.53 -0.59 1.67
N GLY A 360 -12.49 0.26 1.79
CA GLY A 360 -12.00 0.75 3.07
C GLY A 360 -11.25 -0.30 3.90
N MET A 361 -10.74 -1.36 3.27
CA MET A 361 -10.04 -2.44 3.98
C MET A 361 -8.53 -2.18 4.03
N PRO A 362 -7.94 -2.01 5.23
CA PRO A 362 -6.49 -1.94 5.38
C PRO A 362 -5.90 -3.33 5.18
N ILE A 363 -5.12 -3.48 4.12
CA ILE A 363 -4.40 -4.72 3.82
C ILE A 363 -2.90 -4.53 3.92
N SER A 364 -2.14 -5.62 3.96
CA SER A 364 -0.69 -5.56 3.83
C SER A 364 -0.30 -5.62 2.36
N THR A 365 0.24 -4.53 1.83
CA THR A 365 0.74 -4.46 0.46
C THR A 365 1.91 -5.41 0.23
N THR A 366 2.74 -5.62 1.28
CA THR A 366 3.85 -6.62 1.27
C THR A 366 3.30 -8.05 1.11
N HIS A 367 2.27 -8.43 1.88
CA HIS A 367 1.64 -9.75 1.76
C HIS A 367 1.03 -9.96 0.39
N THR A 368 0.33 -8.93 -0.09
CA THR A 368 -0.36 -8.96 -1.39
C THR A 368 0.64 -9.16 -2.53
N LEU A 369 1.76 -8.43 -2.51
CA LEU A 369 2.82 -8.59 -3.50
C LEU A 369 3.45 -9.99 -3.46
N VAL A 370 3.80 -10.46 -2.26
CA VAL A 370 4.38 -11.80 -2.09
C VAL A 370 3.41 -12.86 -2.62
N GLY A 371 2.13 -12.74 -2.30
CA GLY A 371 1.09 -13.62 -2.84
C GLY A 371 1.05 -13.63 -4.36
N ALA A 372 1.04 -12.45 -4.99
CA ALA A 372 1.05 -12.32 -6.46
C ALA A 372 2.28 -12.94 -7.11
N VAL A 373 3.48 -12.69 -6.55
CA VAL A 373 4.75 -13.25 -7.03
C VAL A 373 4.75 -14.78 -6.89
N LEU A 374 4.23 -15.31 -5.78
CA LEU A 374 4.05 -16.75 -5.58
C LEU A 374 3.08 -17.34 -6.61
N GLY A 375 1.97 -16.66 -6.90
CA GLY A 375 1.00 -17.10 -7.92
C GLY A 375 1.63 -17.20 -9.31
N VAL A 376 2.41 -16.20 -9.71
CA VAL A 376 3.20 -16.23 -10.95
C VAL A 376 4.24 -17.36 -10.93
N GLY A 377 4.92 -17.56 -9.80
CA GLY A 377 5.88 -18.64 -9.61
C GLY A 377 5.23 -20.03 -9.77
N LEU A 378 4.06 -20.24 -9.14
CA LEU A 378 3.27 -21.47 -9.27
C LEU A 378 2.83 -21.74 -10.71
N ALA A 379 2.47 -20.72 -11.47
CA ALA A 379 2.12 -20.85 -12.86
C ALA A 379 3.29 -21.35 -13.75
N ARG A 380 4.54 -21.17 -13.28
CA ARG A 380 5.78 -21.67 -13.89
C ARG A 380 6.20 -23.05 -13.40
N GLY A 381 5.68 -23.46 -12.25
CA GLY A 381 6.06 -24.69 -11.53
C GLY A 381 6.72 -24.41 -10.18
N LEU A 382 6.52 -25.31 -9.23
CA LEU A 382 6.97 -25.15 -7.84
C LEU A 382 8.48 -24.90 -7.69
N ALA A 383 9.31 -25.46 -8.57
CA ALA A 383 10.76 -25.30 -8.55
C ALA A 383 11.24 -23.84 -8.79
N ALA A 384 10.34 -22.95 -9.25
CA ALA A 384 10.67 -21.55 -9.50
C ALA A 384 10.62 -20.66 -8.25
N ILE A 385 10.22 -21.19 -7.08
CA ILE A 385 9.97 -20.43 -5.84
C ILE A 385 11.09 -20.69 -4.83
N ASN A 386 11.63 -19.61 -4.27
CA ASN A 386 12.59 -19.71 -3.16
C ASN A 386 11.85 -19.77 -1.80
N MET A 387 11.54 -20.99 -1.36
CA MET A 387 10.81 -21.24 -0.11
C MET A 387 11.52 -20.72 1.14
N ARG A 388 12.85 -20.57 1.14
CA ARG A 388 13.59 -20.00 2.27
C ARG A 388 13.27 -18.51 2.43
N VAL A 389 13.22 -17.76 1.33
CA VAL A 389 12.87 -16.34 1.34
C VAL A 389 11.42 -16.17 1.78
N VAL A 390 10.52 -17.00 1.26
CA VAL A 390 9.11 -16.99 1.67
C VAL A 390 8.98 -17.19 3.18
N GLY A 391 9.65 -18.20 3.74
CA GLY A 391 9.65 -18.46 5.18
C GLY A 391 10.20 -17.30 6.02
N SER A 392 11.26 -16.60 5.56
CA SER A 392 11.81 -15.44 6.26
C SER A 392 10.84 -14.24 6.28
N ILE A 393 10.09 -14.06 5.20
CA ILE A 393 9.04 -13.02 5.11
C ILE A 393 7.91 -13.34 6.10
N PHE A 394 7.41 -14.57 6.13
CA PHE A 394 6.41 -14.98 7.12
C PHE A 394 6.88 -14.79 8.57
N ALA A 395 8.14 -15.10 8.86
CA ALA A 395 8.72 -14.87 10.20
C ALA A 395 8.74 -13.39 10.56
N SER A 396 9.07 -12.50 9.61
CA SER A 396 9.06 -11.04 9.84
C SER A 396 7.66 -10.51 10.19
N TRP A 397 6.60 -11.10 9.63
CA TRP A 397 5.23 -10.72 9.92
C TRP A 397 4.82 -11.04 11.36
N LEU A 398 5.23 -12.23 11.85
CA LEU A 398 4.98 -12.63 13.24
C LEU A 398 5.68 -11.73 14.26
N VAL A 399 6.88 -11.22 13.94
CA VAL A 399 7.65 -10.35 14.84
C VAL A 399 7.13 -8.92 14.86
N THR A 400 6.61 -8.43 13.73
CA THR A 400 6.20 -7.04 13.56
C THR A 400 5.06 -6.64 14.49
N LEU A 401 4.02 -7.49 14.66
CA LEU A 401 2.88 -7.22 15.54
C LEU A 401 3.30 -7.03 17.01
N PRO A 402 4.02 -7.99 17.65
CA PRO A 402 4.50 -7.83 19.01
C PRO A 402 5.46 -6.65 19.19
N ALA A 403 6.34 -6.40 18.19
CA ALA A 403 7.28 -5.29 18.27
C ALA A 403 6.56 -3.94 18.32
N GLY A 404 5.57 -3.73 17.45
CA GLY A 404 4.72 -2.55 17.47
C GLY A 404 3.96 -2.41 18.78
N ALA A 405 3.37 -3.51 19.29
CA ALA A 405 2.63 -3.52 20.54
C ALA A 405 3.51 -3.14 21.75
N ILE A 406 4.66 -3.79 21.91
CA ILE A 406 5.56 -3.54 23.05
C ILE A 406 6.06 -2.08 23.04
N LEU A 407 6.52 -1.59 21.90
CA LEU A 407 6.98 -0.21 21.77
C LEU A 407 5.86 0.79 22.09
N SER A 408 4.64 0.54 21.60
CA SER A 408 3.50 1.42 21.83
C SER A 408 3.11 1.45 23.32
N VAL A 409 3.10 0.31 24.00
CA VAL A 409 2.83 0.24 25.45
C VAL A 409 3.83 1.08 26.24
N ILE A 410 5.12 0.94 25.94
CA ILE A 410 6.18 1.69 26.63
C ILE A 410 5.97 3.22 26.43
N ILE A 411 5.78 3.62 25.17
CA ILE A 411 5.61 5.05 24.84
C ILE A 411 4.31 5.60 25.43
N PHE A 412 3.21 4.81 25.43
CA PHE A 412 1.96 5.19 26.05
C PHE A 412 2.12 5.55 27.54
N PHE A 413 2.80 4.71 28.31
CA PHE A 413 3.03 5.00 29.73
C PHE A 413 3.96 6.20 29.95
N ILE A 414 4.93 6.44 29.06
CA ILE A 414 5.77 7.64 29.10
C ILE A 414 4.91 8.90 28.87
N LEU A 415 4.07 8.90 27.83
CA LEU A 415 3.17 10.04 27.54
C LEU A 415 2.18 10.27 28.68
N LYS A 416 1.58 9.19 29.21
CA LYS A 416 0.67 9.27 30.36
C LYS A 416 1.36 9.84 31.61
N ALA A 417 2.63 9.53 31.87
CA ALA A 417 3.38 10.09 32.98
C ALA A 417 3.84 11.55 32.75
N SER A 418 3.95 11.98 31.49
CA SER A 418 4.42 13.31 31.11
C SER A 418 3.30 14.35 31.09
N PHE A 419 2.07 13.98 30.77
CA PHE A 419 0.92 14.88 30.59
C PHE A 419 -0.23 14.61 31.57
N GLY A 420 -0.27 13.46 32.19
CA GLY A 420 -1.30 13.02 33.14
C GLY A 420 -0.77 12.69 34.45
#